data_25e0ca4068b10ced10cdb1f19ed3e932
#
_entry.id   25e0ca4068b10ced10cdb1f19ed3e932
#
_cell.length_a   1.000
_cell.length_b   1.000
_cell.length_c   1.000
_cell.angle_alpha   90.00
_cell.angle_beta   90.00
_cell.angle_gamma   90.00
#
_symmetry.space_group_name_H-M   'P 1'
#
loop_
_entity.id
_entity.type
_entity.pdbx_description
1 polymer ?
#
loop_
_entity_poly.entity_id
_entity_poly.type
_entity_poly.pdbx_seq_one_letter_code
_entity_poly.pdbx_strand_id
1 'polypeptide(L)'
;MEDAMRGNVDMVQAFIYAQTDPRLEMMNLPGLVTTFDELKSVYANPESKMNKILSEIMDDLGLVYLGNTGEGLVGIVANKKPNDPNGFGDKGMNIRVWSSEVAKKTTESLGYRTTTMNWAEVLPALQAGVIDGAICCTPEWAYSTFATAGVGKYFIPVNTAIEASSFYASGKSWEKLNQEQRDVIRAAAQKA
;
A
#
# COMPACT_ATOMS: atom_id res chain seq x y z
N MET A 1 2.51 6.62 -10.91
CA MET A 1 2.29 8.07 -10.71
C MET A 1 2.94 8.91 -11.79
N GLU A 2 4.21 8.75 -12.12
CA GLU A 2 4.94 9.60 -13.08
C GLU A 2 4.24 9.70 -14.45
N ASP A 3 3.70 8.61 -15.00
CA ASP A 3 3.00 8.64 -16.28
C ASP A 3 1.71 9.47 -16.22
N ALA A 4 1.00 9.46 -15.09
CA ALA A 4 -0.16 10.32 -14.87
C ALA A 4 0.26 11.80 -14.73
N MET A 5 1.35 12.10 -14.01
CA MET A 5 1.92 13.45 -13.92
C MET A 5 2.32 14.01 -15.29
N ARG A 6 2.83 13.15 -16.17
CA ARG A 6 3.21 13.52 -17.56
C ARG A 6 2.00 13.63 -18.49
N GLY A 7 0.86 13.05 -18.11
CA GLY A 7 -0.36 12.98 -18.94
C GLY A 7 -0.35 11.82 -19.94
N ASN A 8 0.50 10.82 -19.75
CA ASN A 8 0.55 9.60 -20.57
C ASN A 8 -0.54 8.60 -20.17
N VAL A 9 -1.06 8.73 -18.95
CA VAL A 9 -2.17 7.94 -18.41
C VAL A 9 -3.19 8.90 -17.81
N ASP A 10 -4.46 8.72 -18.13
CA ASP A 10 -5.54 9.64 -17.74
C ASP A 10 -5.99 9.43 -16.30
N MET A 11 -6.19 8.16 -15.89
CA MET A 11 -6.66 7.78 -14.54
C MET A 11 -5.93 6.53 -14.05
N VAL A 12 -5.74 6.46 -12.74
CA VAL A 12 -5.02 5.36 -12.09
C VAL A 12 -5.74 4.97 -10.81
N GLN A 13 -5.79 3.66 -10.56
CA GLN A 13 -5.99 3.09 -9.23
C GLN A 13 -4.73 2.33 -8.88
N ALA A 14 -3.99 2.79 -7.89
CA ALA A 14 -2.76 2.15 -7.45
C ALA A 14 -2.37 2.56 -6.04
N PHE A 15 -1.46 1.81 -5.45
CA PHE A 15 -0.74 2.25 -4.25
C PHE A 15 0.11 3.48 -4.57
N ILE A 16 0.14 4.43 -3.66
CA ILE A 16 0.97 5.60 -3.75
C ILE A 16 2.22 5.41 -2.87
N TYR A 17 3.37 5.78 -3.39
CA TYR A 17 4.65 5.53 -2.75
C TYR A 17 5.44 6.81 -2.50
N ALA A 18 6.15 6.82 -1.38
CA ALA A 18 7.02 7.91 -0.96
C ALA A 18 8.18 8.24 -1.91
N GLN A 19 8.47 7.37 -2.88
CA GLN A 19 9.45 7.63 -3.94
C GLN A 19 9.12 8.86 -4.78
N THR A 20 7.82 9.16 -4.95
CA THR A 20 7.36 10.31 -5.73
C THR A 20 7.36 11.58 -4.87
N ASP A 21 6.92 11.47 -3.62
CA ASP A 21 6.93 12.56 -2.65
C ASP A 21 7.11 11.98 -1.23
N PRO A 22 8.14 12.41 -0.46
CA PRO A 22 8.40 11.89 0.89
C PRO A 22 7.24 12.08 1.87
N ARG A 23 6.37 13.06 1.67
CA ARG A 23 5.18 13.28 2.52
C ARG A 23 4.24 12.08 2.51
N LEU A 24 4.24 11.28 1.42
CA LEU A 24 3.43 10.07 1.29
C LEU A 24 3.85 8.95 2.25
N GLU A 25 5.03 9.04 2.91
CA GLU A 25 5.42 8.11 3.98
C GLU A 25 4.43 8.08 5.14
N MET A 26 3.63 9.11 5.32
CA MET A 26 2.58 9.12 6.36
C MET A 26 1.58 7.96 6.22
N MET A 27 1.37 7.45 4.99
CA MET A 27 0.51 6.29 4.73
C MET A 27 1.05 4.99 5.33
N ASN A 28 2.34 4.93 5.59
CA ASN A 28 3.05 3.76 6.10
C ASN A 28 3.26 3.80 7.62
N LEU A 29 2.77 4.83 8.31
CA LEU A 29 2.97 4.97 9.76
C LEU A 29 2.28 3.82 10.50
N PRO A 30 3.03 3.05 11.32
CA PRO A 30 2.46 1.95 12.07
C PRO A 30 1.48 2.47 13.14
N GLY A 31 0.35 1.77 13.27
CA GLY A 31 -0.66 2.10 14.27
C GLY A 31 -1.51 3.34 13.98
N LEU A 32 -1.38 3.94 12.80
CA LEU A 32 -2.23 5.06 12.39
C LEU A 32 -3.70 4.63 12.30
N VAL A 33 -3.94 3.41 11.84
CA VAL A 33 -5.24 2.76 11.81
C VAL A 33 -5.04 1.29 12.18
N THR A 34 -5.84 0.80 13.11
CA THR A 34 -5.73 -0.57 13.65
C THR A 34 -7.03 -1.36 13.55
N THR A 35 -8.13 -0.68 13.19
CA THR A 35 -9.46 -1.27 13.05
C THR A 35 -10.12 -0.87 11.74
N PHE A 36 -11.11 -1.64 11.30
CA PHE A 36 -11.89 -1.31 10.11
C PHE A 36 -12.73 -0.03 10.27
N ASP A 37 -13.18 0.30 11.47
CA ASP A 37 -13.93 1.55 11.73
C ASP A 37 -13.01 2.76 11.62
N GLU A 38 -11.79 2.66 12.14
CA GLU A 38 -10.75 3.69 11.93
C GLU A 38 -10.38 3.81 10.45
N LEU A 39 -10.27 2.68 9.72
CA LEU A 39 -10.02 2.68 8.28
C LEU A 39 -11.09 3.49 7.55
N LYS A 40 -12.36 3.23 7.80
CA LYS A 40 -13.47 3.97 7.20
C LYS A 40 -13.41 5.46 7.53
N SER A 41 -13.13 5.81 8.79
CA SER A 41 -13.10 7.21 9.23
C SER A 41 -11.92 7.99 8.67
N VAL A 42 -10.77 7.34 8.46
CA VAL A 42 -9.52 7.99 8.03
C VAL A 42 -9.37 7.96 6.51
N TYR A 43 -9.60 6.81 5.87
CA TYR A 43 -9.31 6.62 4.44
C TYR A 43 -10.55 6.71 3.55
N ALA A 44 -11.70 6.16 3.96
CA ALA A 44 -12.92 6.20 3.15
C ALA A 44 -13.74 7.49 3.33
N ASN A 45 -13.47 8.29 4.36
CA ASN A 45 -14.14 9.56 4.57
C ASN A 45 -13.47 10.70 3.79
N PRO A 46 -14.09 11.25 2.73
CA PRO A 46 -13.49 12.33 1.92
C PRO A 46 -13.12 13.58 2.74
N GLU A 47 -13.83 13.82 3.85
CA GLU A 47 -13.62 14.99 4.73
C GLU A 47 -12.54 14.76 5.80
N SER A 48 -11.94 13.57 5.83
CA SER A 48 -10.88 13.29 6.79
C SER A 48 -9.65 14.17 6.57
N LYS A 49 -8.88 14.41 7.63
CA LYS A 49 -7.60 15.14 7.52
C LYS A 49 -6.61 14.42 6.59
N MET A 50 -6.62 13.09 6.61
CA MET A 50 -5.77 12.27 5.73
C MET A 50 -6.07 12.58 4.27
N ASN A 51 -7.33 12.48 3.85
CA ASN A 51 -7.73 12.71 2.48
C ASN A 51 -7.50 14.16 2.01
N LYS A 52 -7.65 15.13 2.91
CA LYS A 52 -7.31 16.54 2.62
C LYS A 52 -5.81 16.72 2.37
N ILE A 53 -4.96 16.16 3.23
CA ILE A 53 -3.50 16.21 3.04
C ILE A 53 -3.07 15.46 1.77
N LEU A 54 -3.67 14.30 1.48
CA LEU A 54 -3.39 13.57 0.25
C LEU A 54 -3.81 14.37 -0.99
N SER A 55 -4.96 15.04 -0.95
CA SER A 55 -5.39 15.93 -2.05
C SER A 55 -4.39 17.06 -2.28
N GLU A 56 -3.92 17.73 -1.22
CA GLU A 56 -2.92 18.80 -1.32
C GLU A 56 -1.59 18.29 -1.94
N ILE A 57 -1.11 17.12 -1.49
CA ILE A 57 0.11 16.53 -2.05
C ILE A 57 -0.08 16.17 -3.53
N MET A 58 -1.22 15.60 -3.88
CA MET A 58 -1.51 15.22 -5.27
C MET A 58 -1.65 16.45 -6.17
N ASP A 59 -2.28 17.51 -5.67
CA ASP A 59 -2.40 18.78 -6.40
C ASP A 59 -1.01 19.40 -6.67
N ASP A 60 -0.10 19.36 -5.69
CA ASP A 60 1.30 19.80 -5.86
C ASP A 60 2.03 18.98 -6.95
N LEU A 61 1.64 17.73 -7.14
CA LEU A 61 2.21 16.83 -8.16
C LEU A 61 1.50 16.93 -9.52
N GLY A 62 0.54 17.85 -9.67
CA GLY A 62 -0.25 17.99 -10.91
C GLY A 62 -1.23 16.84 -11.16
N LEU A 63 -1.67 16.19 -10.08
CA LEU A 63 -2.65 15.10 -10.09
C LEU A 63 -3.93 15.53 -9.39
N VAL A 64 -5.05 14.94 -9.76
CA VAL A 64 -6.33 15.16 -9.08
C VAL A 64 -6.65 13.93 -8.25
N TYR A 65 -6.63 14.09 -6.93
CA TYR A 65 -7.02 13.03 -6.00
C TYR A 65 -8.53 12.82 -6.02
N LEU A 66 -8.96 11.55 -6.05
CA LEU A 66 -10.38 11.17 -6.15
C LEU A 66 -10.86 10.38 -4.93
N GLY A 67 -9.96 9.75 -4.19
CA GLY A 67 -10.29 8.96 -3.01
C GLY A 67 -9.39 7.76 -2.81
N ASN A 68 -9.65 7.01 -1.74
CA ASN A 68 -8.98 5.74 -1.42
C ASN A 68 -9.99 4.61 -1.28
N THR A 69 -9.55 3.40 -1.64
CA THR A 69 -10.17 2.15 -1.17
C THR A 69 -9.28 1.54 -0.10
N GLY A 70 -9.86 1.17 1.04
CA GLY A 70 -9.15 0.41 2.08
C GLY A 70 -9.33 -1.08 1.85
N GLU A 71 -8.24 -1.81 1.61
CA GLU A 71 -8.28 -3.24 1.32
C GLU A 71 -8.14 -4.09 2.58
N GLY A 72 -7.56 -3.54 3.65
CA GLY A 72 -7.42 -4.20 4.94
C GLY A 72 -6.09 -3.93 5.63
N LEU A 73 -5.78 -4.77 6.63
CA LEU A 73 -4.55 -4.66 7.39
C LEU A 73 -3.45 -5.53 6.79
N VAL A 74 -2.25 -4.95 6.65
CA VAL A 74 -1.10 -5.60 6.05
C VAL A 74 -0.50 -6.63 6.99
N GLY A 75 -0.23 -7.82 6.44
CA GLY A 75 0.52 -8.87 7.10
C GLY A 75 1.77 -9.30 6.35
N ILE A 76 2.46 -10.30 6.89
CA ILE A 76 3.62 -10.92 6.25
C ILE A 76 3.19 -12.29 5.70
N VAL A 77 3.30 -12.47 4.38
CA VAL A 77 3.24 -13.78 3.75
C VAL A 77 4.62 -14.43 3.82
N ALA A 78 4.72 -15.71 4.19
CA ALA A 78 6.01 -16.36 4.43
C ALA A 78 6.04 -17.85 4.05
N ASN A 79 7.21 -18.33 3.66
CA ASN A 79 7.45 -19.74 3.34
C ASN A 79 7.68 -20.60 4.60
N LYS A 80 8.07 -19.98 5.72
CA LYS A 80 8.33 -20.65 7.00
C LYS A 80 7.77 -19.82 8.17
N LYS A 81 7.67 -20.44 9.32
CA LYS A 81 7.31 -19.76 10.56
C LYS A 81 8.49 -18.97 11.11
N PRO A 82 8.26 -17.78 11.71
CA PRO A 82 9.31 -17.06 12.43
C PRO A 82 9.72 -17.82 13.71
N ASN A 83 10.98 -17.67 14.08
CA ASN A 83 11.39 -17.94 15.45
C ASN A 83 10.66 -16.95 16.38
N ASP A 84 10.31 -17.34 17.57
CA ASP A 84 9.64 -16.46 18.54
C ASP A 84 8.55 -15.54 17.93
N PRO A 85 7.43 -16.12 17.44
CA PRO A 85 6.41 -15.38 16.69
C PRO A 85 5.78 -14.21 17.47
N ASN A 86 5.76 -14.28 18.81
CA ASN A 86 5.11 -13.29 19.67
C ASN A 86 6.07 -12.30 20.34
N GLY A 87 7.37 -12.51 20.24
CA GLY A 87 8.36 -11.61 20.81
C GLY A 87 8.94 -10.62 19.79
N PHE A 88 9.98 -9.91 20.20
CA PHE A 88 10.70 -8.93 19.35
C PHE A 88 12.15 -9.36 19.07
N GLY A 89 12.54 -10.59 19.42
CA GLY A 89 13.84 -11.16 19.11
C GLY A 89 14.02 -11.52 17.64
N ASP A 90 15.22 -11.98 17.26
CA ASP A 90 15.51 -12.39 15.88
C ASP A 90 14.56 -13.45 15.39
N LYS A 91 13.84 -13.14 14.33
CA LYS A 91 12.88 -14.03 13.68
C LYS A 91 13.51 -15.08 12.79
N GLY A 92 14.81 -14.99 12.51
CA GLY A 92 15.53 -15.89 11.60
C GLY A 92 15.05 -15.82 10.15
N MET A 93 14.45 -14.71 9.76
CA MET A 93 13.81 -14.54 8.44
C MET A 93 14.25 -13.24 7.77
N ASN A 94 14.37 -13.32 6.44
CA ASN A 94 14.58 -12.18 5.57
C ASN A 94 13.26 -11.83 4.86
N ILE A 95 12.71 -10.66 5.15
CA ILE A 95 11.41 -10.22 4.66
C ILE A 95 11.58 -9.11 3.62
N ARG A 96 10.93 -9.29 2.49
CA ARG A 96 10.85 -8.20 1.52
C ARG A 96 10.00 -7.06 2.07
N VAL A 97 10.48 -5.85 1.87
CA VAL A 97 9.74 -4.59 2.06
C VAL A 97 9.70 -3.82 0.74
N TRP A 98 8.68 -2.97 0.58
CA TRP A 98 8.69 -2.00 -0.53
C TRP A 98 9.61 -0.83 -0.20
N SER A 99 9.76 0.10 -1.13
CA SER A 99 10.61 1.28 -0.96
C SER A 99 9.98 2.30 -0.02
N SER A 100 10.02 2.00 1.27
CA SER A 100 9.56 2.81 2.38
C SER A 100 10.50 2.60 3.55
N GLU A 101 11.10 3.68 4.04
CA GLU A 101 11.96 3.64 5.24
C GLU A 101 11.14 3.33 6.49
N VAL A 102 9.89 3.78 6.57
CA VAL A 102 8.99 3.48 7.68
C VAL A 102 8.67 1.98 7.69
N ALA A 103 8.25 1.41 6.57
CA ALA A 103 7.95 -0.03 6.48
C ALA A 103 9.18 -0.89 6.81
N LYS A 104 10.37 -0.49 6.33
CA LYS A 104 11.63 -1.16 6.62
C LYS A 104 11.94 -1.15 8.12
N LYS A 105 11.98 0.03 8.74
CA LYS A 105 12.30 0.18 10.17
C LYS A 105 11.25 -0.51 11.05
N THR A 106 9.98 -0.44 10.70
CA THR A 106 8.92 -1.15 11.40
C THR A 106 9.14 -2.66 11.36
N THR A 107 9.43 -3.22 10.18
CA THR A 107 9.67 -4.66 10.01
C THR A 107 10.93 -5.11 10.77
N GLU A 108 12.00 -4.31 10.73
CA GLU A 108 13.24 -4.58 11.49
C GLU A 108 13.02 -4.50 13.01
N SER A 109 12.19 -3.57 13.50
CA SER A 109 11.86 -3.47 14.92
C SER A 109 11.08 -4.68 15.45
N LEU A 110 10.39 -5.40 14.58
CA LEU A 110 9.73 -6.66 14.89
C LEU A 110 10.69 -7.86 14.92
N GLY A 111 11.99 -7.66 14.66
CA GLY A 111 13.03 -8.69 14.70
C GLY A 111 13.30 -9.39 13.37
N TYR A 112 12.81 -8.87 12.25
CA TYR A 112 13.08 -9.40 10.91
C TYR A 112 14.29 -8.71 10.27
N ARG A 113 15.03 -9.43 9.42
CA ARG A 113 15.92 -8.81 8.44
C ARG A 113 15.09 -8.38 7.24
N THR A 114 15.52 -7.33 6.54
CA THR A 114 14.76 -6.80 5.40
C THR A 114 15.56 -6.74 4.12
N THR A 115 14.87 -6.92 2.99
CA THR A 115 15.38 -6.66 1.64
C THR A 115 14.36 -5.82 0.88
N THR A 116 14.78 -4.64 0.41
CA THR A 116 13.93 -3.80 -0.44
C THR A 116 13.91 -4.34 -1.86
N MET A 117 12.72 -4.53 -2.43
CA MET A 117 12.54 -5.17 -3.72
C MET A 117 11.23 -4.71 -4.39
N ASN A 118 11.21 -4.58 -5.71
CA ASN A 118 10.00 -4.25 -6.46
C ASN A 118 8.98 -5.39 -6.40
N TRP A 119 7.69 -5.04 -6.51
CA TRP A 119 6.60 -6.01 -6.41
C TRP A 119 6.72 -7.17 -7.41
N ALA A 120 7.07 -6.88 -8.65
CA ALA A 120 7.19 -7.90 -9.70
C ALA A 120 8.25 -8.99 -9.41
N GLU A 121 9.21 -8.71 -8.54
CA GLU A 121 10.29 -9.62 -8.18
C GLU A 121 9.94 -10.52 -6.98
N VAL A 122 8.86 -10.20 -6.23
CA VAL A 122 8.55 -10.85 -4.95
C VAL A 122 8.21 -12.33 -5.12
N LEU A 123 7.31 -12.66 -6.02
CA LEU A 123 6.90 -14.06 -6.25
C LEU A 123 8.07 -14.94 -6.73
N PRO A 124 8.86 -14.54 -7.74
CA PRO A 124 10.07 -15.28 -8.12
C PRO A 124 11.10 -15.43 -6.98
N ALA A 125 11.29 -14.38 -6.17
CA ALA A 125 12.23 -14.42 -5.06
C ALA A 125 11.79 -15.36 -3.93
N LEU A 126 10.48 -15.44 -3.64
CA LEU A 126 9.92 -16.42 -2.71
C LEU A 126 10.05 -17.86 -3.24
N GLN A 127 9.80 -18.07 -4.54
CA GLN A 127 9.95 -19.39 -5.19
C GLN A 127 11.39 -19.86 -5.17
N ALA A 128 12.35 -18.97 -5.40
CA ALA A 128 13.77 -19.25 -5.37
C ALA A 128 14.37 -19.32 -3.95
N GLY A 129 13.62 -18.94 -2.91
CA GLY A 129 14.12 -18.91 -1.53
C GLY A 129 15.12 -17.78 -1.26
N VAL A 130 15.17 -16.73 -2.09
CA VAL A 130 16.02 -15.54 -1.89
C VAL A 130 15.52 -14.72 -0.69
N ILE A 131 14.22 -14.69 -0.51
CA ILE A 131 13.53 -14.13 0.66
C ILE A 131 12.68 -15.21 1.33
N ASP A 132 12.50 -15.09 2.63
CA ASP A 132 11.68 -16.01 3.42
C ASP A 132 10.20 -15.61 3.44
N GLY A 133 9.92 -14.33 3.17
CA GLY A 133 8.58 -13.76 3.17
C GLY A 133 8.56 -12.35 2.62
N ALA A 134 7.36 -11.77 2.59
CA ALA A 134 7.14 -10.39 2.21
C ALA A 134 6.07 -9.75 3.09
N ILE A 135 6.34 -8.58 3.63
CA ILE A 135 5.28 -7.72 4.16
C ILE A 135 4.65 -7.03 2.97
N CYS A 136 3.36 -7.20 2.75
CA CYS A 136 2.77 -6.74 1.50
C CYS A 136 1.27 -6.54 1.50
N CYS A 137 0.48 -7.39 2.13
CA CYS A 137 -0.86 -7.60 1.63
C CYS A 137 -1.80 -8.12 2.72
N THR A 138 -3.10 -8.11 2.42
CA THR A 138 -4.15 -8.75 3.20
C THR A 138 -4.10 -10.28 3.07
N PRO A 139 -4.78 -11.04 3.93
CA PRO A 139 -4.85 -12.51 3.82
C PRO A 139 -5.38 -13.00 2.47
N GLU A 140 -6.36 -12.29 1.89
CA GLU A 140 -6.97 -12.63 0.60
C GLU A 140 -5.97 -12.50 -0.55
N TRP A 141 -5.22 -11.40 -0.58
CA TRP A 141 -4.17 -11.18 -1.56
C TRP A 141 -3.00 -12.16 -1.37
N ALA A 142 -2.64 -12.45 -0.11
CA ALA A 142 -1.62 -13.45 0.20
C ALA A 142 -2.01 -14.83 -0.34
N TYR A 143 -3.27 -15.23 -0.16
CA TYR A 143 -3.77 -16.50 -0.67
C TYR A 143 -3.81 -16.52 -2.20
N SER A 144 -4.45 -15.55 -2.83
CA SER A 144 -4.67 -15.53 -4.28
C SER A 144 -3.37 -15.40 -5.08
N THR A 145 -2.38 -14.66 -4.56
CA THR A 145 -1.13 -14.38 -5.28
C THR A 145 -0.05 -15.42 -4.98
N PHE A 146 0.13 -15.82 -3.71
CA PHE A 146 1.27 -16.62 -3.28
C PHE A 146 0.91 -18.07 -2.96
N ALA A 147 -0.15 -18.31 -2.18
CA ALA A 147 -0.50 -19.68 -1.79
C ALA A 147 -0.93 -20.51 -3.00
N THR A 148 -1.69 -19.95 -3.92
CA THR A 148 -2.06 -20.61 -5.20
C THR A 148 -0.86 -20.88 -6.10
N ALA A 149 0.22 -20.12 -5.98
CA ALA A 149 1.49 -20.33 -6.68
C ALA A 149 2.46 -21.29 -5.94
N GLY A 150 2.00 -21.93 -4.85
CA GLY A 150 2.76 -22.94 -4.10
C GLY A 150 3.78 -22.38 -3.10
N VAL A 151 3.78 -21.08 -2.84
CA VAL A 151 4.62 -20.40 -1.84
C VAL A 151 3.78 -19.65 -0.82
N GLY A 152 4.41 -19.03 0.18
CA GLY A 152 3.68 -18.22 1.14
C GLY A 152 2.70 -19.01 2.00
N LYS A 153 3.13 -20.16 2.53
CA LYS A 153 2.29 -21.10 3.29
C LYS A 153 1.79 -20.57 4.63
N TYR A 154 2.39 -19.49 5.11
CA TYR A 154 2.07 -18.87 6.39
C TYR A 154 1.72 -17.40 6.19
N PHE A 155 0.71 -16.96 6.91
CA PHE A 155 0.37 -15.55 7.03
C PHE A 155 0.56 -15.11 8.48
N ILE A 156 1.30 -14.01 8.69
CA ILE A 156 1.61 -13.45 10.00
C ILE A 156 0.93 -12.10 10.08
N PRO A 157 -0.14 -11.97 10.89
CA PRO A 157 -0.94 -10.74 10.96
C PRO A 157 -0.24 -9.70 11.85
N VAL A 158 0.75 -9.01 11.31
CA VAL A 158 1.46 -7.94 12.03
C VAL A 158 0.63 -6.67 12.16
N ASN A 159 -0.30 -6.42 11.24
CA ASN A 159 -1.28 -5.33 11.27
C ASN A 159 -0.65 -3.95 11.52
N THR A 160 0.52 -3.70 10.96
CA THR A 160 1.28 -2.45 11.21
C THR A 160 0.83 -1.30 10.33
N ALA A 161 0.24 -1.59 9.18
CA ALA A 161 -0.21 -0.61 8.21
C ALA A 161 -1.48 -1.08 7.51
N ILE A 162 -2.10 -0.19 6.75
CA ILE A 162 -3.25 -0.48 5.90
C ILE A 162 -2.76 -0.70 4.47
N GLU A 163 -3.37 -1.65 3.79
CA GLU A 163 -3.37 -1.73 2.35
C GLU A 163 -4.49 -0.85 1.82
N ALA A 164 -4.12 0.28 1.20
CA ALA A 164 -5.05 1.23 0.62
C ALA A 164 -4.56 1.66 -0.75
N SER A 165 -5.38 1.45 -1.77
CA SER A 165 -5.12 2.00 -3.10
C SER A 165 -5.85 3.33 -3.29
N SER A 166 -5.21 4.24 -4.00
CA SER A 166 -5.73 5.57 -4.27
C SER A 166 -6.23 5.67 -5.72
N PHE A 167 -7.36 6.33 -5.89
CA PHE A 167 -7.84 6.79 -7.19
C PHE A 167 -7.33 8.19 -7.44
N TYR A 168 -6.72 8.42 -8.59
CA TYR A 168 -6.29 9.74 -9.00
C TYR A 168 -6.27 9.88 -10.53
N ALA A 169 -6.38 11.10 -11.00
CA ALA A 169 -6.34 11.43 -12.41
C ALA A 169 -5.15 12.34 -12.73
N SER A 170 -4.70 12.32 -13.98
CA SER A 170 -3.81 13.33 -14.51
C SER A 170 -4.51 14.70 -14.52
N GLY A 171 -3.89 15.74 -13.96
CA GLY A 171 -4.41 17.11 -14.04
C GLY A 171 -4.62 17.56 -15.49
N LYS A 172 -3.68 17.20 -16.40
CA LYS A 172 -3.78 17.50 -17.83
C LYS A 172 -4.99 16.86 -18.51
N SER A 173 -5.36 15.66 -18.13
CA SER A 173 -6.54 14.98 -18.65
C SER A 173 -7.81 15.48 -17.99
N TRP A 174 -7.74 15.80 -16.69
CA TRP A 174 -8.84 16.35 -15.92
C TRP A 174 -9.32 17.71 -16.45
N GLU A 175 -8.38 18.56 -16.85
CA GLU A 175 -8.69 19.88 -17.44
C GLU A 175 -9.53 19.80 -18.73
N LYS A 176 -9.42 18.70 -19.48
CA LYS A 176 -10.20 18.47 -20.72
C LYS A 176 -11.65 18.07 -20.47
N LEU A 177 -12.00 17.67 -19.24
CA LEU A 177 -13.35 17.25 -18.86
C LEU A 177 -14.22 18.46 -18.53
N ASN A 178 -15.49 18.39 -18.92
CA ASN A 178 -16.50 19.34 -18.46
C ASN A 178 -16.93 19.03 -17.01
N GLN A 179 -17.70 19.92 -16.38
CA GLN A 179 -18.09 19.77 -14.97
C GLN A 179 -18.91 18.51 -14.71
N GLU A 180 -19.88 18.21 -15.58
CA GLU A 180 -20.72 17.01 -15.47
C GLU A 180 -19.88 15.71 -15.48
N GLN A 181 -18.90 15.62 -16.38
CA GLN A 181 -17.98 14.49 -16.43
C GLN A 181 -17.14 14.36 -15.15
N ARG A 182 -16.63 15.47 -14.63
CA ARG A 182 -15.86 15.50 -13.37
C ARG A 182 -16.73 15.02 -12.19
N ASP A 183 -17.97 15.47 -12.13
CA ASP A 183 -18.90 15.12 -11.04
C ASP A 183 -19.27 13.63 -11.09
N VAL A 184 -19.49 13.07 -12.28
CA VAL A 184 -19.74 11.63 -12.47
C VAL A 184 -18.53 10.79 -12.01
N ILE A 185 -17.32 11.19 -12.40
CA ILE A 185 -16.09 10.47 -12.00
C ILE A 185 -15.87 10.55 -10.48
N ARG A 186 -16.05 11.72 -9.87
CA ARG A 186 -15.93 11.87 -8.40
C ARG A 186 -16.97 11.01 -7.68
N ALA A 187 -18.23 11.03 -8.14
CA ALA A 187 -19.28 10.22 -7.55
C ALA A 187 -19.02 8.70 -7.70
N ALA A 188 -18.44 8.28 -8.81
CA ALA A 188 -18.05 6.89 -9.02
C ALA A 188 -16.92 6.47 -8.09
N ALA A 189 -15.86 7.28 -7.96
CA ALA A 189 -14.73 7.02 -7.07
C ALA A 189 -15.13 6.96 -5.58
N GLN A 190 -16.16 7.70 -5.17
CA GLN A 190 -16.66 7.68 -3.79
C GLN A 190 -17.51 6.44 -3.48
N LYS A 191 -17.96 5.70 -4.49
CA LYS A 191 -18.76 4.48 -4.32
C LYS A 191 -17.92 3.20 -4.32
N ALA A 192 -16.68 3.30 -4.79
CA ALA A 192 -15.75 2.17 -4.85
C ALA A 192 -15.12 1.90 -3.48
#